data_498d323c14fa20985127983bdb06f5cc
#
_entry.id   498d323c14fa20985127983bdb06f5cc
#
_cell.length_a   1.000
_cell.length_b   1.000
_cell.length_c   1.000
_cell.angle_alpha   90.00
_cell.angle_beta   90.00
_cell.angle_gamma   90.00
#
_symmetry.space_group_name_H-M   'P 1'
#
loop_
_entity.id
_entity.type
_entity.pdbx_description
1 polymer ?
#
loop_
_entity_poly.entity_id
_entity_poly.type
_entity_poly.pdbx_seq_one_letter_code
_entity_poly.pdbx_strand_id
1 'polypeptide(L)'
;MKDVLALIRQAQWRWDFGVASHGGSFHAPQEIQRILSHGLDRAMQARLAVSKVLAKNGYTGDVPMPDISTKAKAQEYIGLDMDAERAAKEKFLKITVPAWLEKAKENGRLAQI
;
A
#
# COMPACT_ATOMS: atom_id res chain seq x y z
N MET A 1 0.08 4.91 20.75
CA MET A 1 0.56 4.63 19.36
C MET A 1 0.08 3.28 18.81
N LYS A 2 0.09 2.19 19.57
CA LYS A 2 -0.36 0.86 19.05
C LYS A 2 -1.78 0.91 18.47
N ASP A 3 -2.73 1.54 19.17
CA ASP A 3 -4.13 1.64 18.72
C ASP A 3 -4.29 2.48 17.44
N VAL A 4 -3.49 3.54 17.31
CA VAL A 4 -3.45 4.39 16.09
C VAL A 4 -3.00 3.56 14.89
N LEU A 5 -1.89 2.80 15.05
CA LEU A 5 -1.38 1.93 13.99
C LEU A 5 -2.37 0.83 13.61
N ALA A 6 -3.11 0.29 14.58
CA ALA A 6 -4.15 -0.68 14.33
C ALA A 6 -5.30 -0.09 13.49
N LEU A 7 -5.75 1.12 13.80
CA LEU A 7 -6.77 1.84 13.03
C LEU A 7 -6.30 2.12 11.60
N ILE A 8 -5.05 2.56 11.41
CA ILE A 8 -4.47 2.80 10.08
C ILE A 8 -4.45 1.50 9.26
N ARG A 9 -3.98 0.38 9.85
CA ARG A 9 -3.97 -0.93 9.16
C ARG A 9 -5.37 -1.41 8.81
N GLN A 10 -6.35 -1.19 9.67
CA GLN A 10 -7.75 -1.53 9.41
C GLN A 10 -8.33 -0.71 8.27
N ALA A 11 -7.99 0.59 8.18
CA ALA A 11 -8.39 1.45 7.08
C ALA A 11 -7.75 1.01 5.77
N GLN A 12 -6.43 0.81 5.78
CA GLN A 12 -5.64 0.38 4.62
C GLN A 12 -6.15 -0.95 4.07
N TRP A 13 -6.36 -1.95 4.93
CA TRP A 13 -6.83 -3.25 4.51
C TRP A 13 -8.17 -3.20 3.78
N ARG A 14 -9.09 -2.36 4.24
CA ARG A 14 -10.41 -2.17 3.60
C ARG A 14 -10.31 -1.48 2.25
N TRP A 15 -9.41 -0.52 2.15
CA TRP A 15 -9.12 0.14 0.88
C TRP A 15 -8.53 -0.86 -0.11
N ASP A 16 -7.49 -1.59 0.28
CA ASP A 16 -6.82 -2.58 -0.55
C ASP A 16 -7.79 -3.67 -1.02
N PHE A 17 -8.67 -4.14 -0.13
CA PHE A 17 -9.73 -5.09 -0.49
C PHE A 17 -10.68 -4.50 -1.54
N GLY A 18 -11.15 -3.26 -1.36
CA GLY A 18 -12.05 -2.60 -2.31
C GLY A 18 -11.42 -2.45 -3.70
N VAL A 19 -10.15 -2.03 -3.75
CA VAL A 19 -9.40 -1.86 -5.02
C VAL A 19 -9.09 -3.20 -5.69
N ALA A 20 -8.73 -4.21 -4.91
CA ALA A 20 -8.38 -5.54 -5.44
C ALA A 20 -9.60 -6.39 -5.83
N SER A 21 -10.80 -6.02 -5.39
CA SER A 21 -12.04 -6.76 -5.66
C SER A 21 -12.53 -6.54 -7.09
N HIS A 22 -11.93 -7.25 -8.05
CA HIS A 22 -12.33 -7.18 -9.46
C HIS A 22 -13.81 -7.50 -9.65
N GLY A 23 -14.56 -6.57 -10.21
CA GLY A 23 -15.99 -6.68 -10.41
C GLY A 23 -16.85 -6.50 -9.15
N GLY A 24 -16.24 -6.32 -7.98
CA GLY A 24 -16.97 -6.12 -6.73
C GLY A 24 -17.91 -4.93 -6.77
N SER A 25 -17.50 -3.83 -7.36
CA SER A 25 -18.34 -2.63 -7.55
C SER A 25 -19.52 -2.86 -8.50
N PHE A 26 -19.43 -3.85 -9.39
CA PHE A 26 -20.50 -4.22 -10.32
C PHE A 26 -21.44 -5.27 -9.72
N HIS A 27 -20.89 -6.33 -9.11
CA HIS A 27 -21.68 -7.46 -8.58
C HIS A 27 -22.25 -7.21 -7.18
N ALA A 28 -21.55 -6.42 -6.35
CA ALA A 28 -21.94 -6.16 -4.97
C ALA A 28 -21.61 -4.70 -4.56
N PRO A 29 -22.15 -3.69 -5.26
CA PRO A 29 -21.80 -2.29 -5.03
C PRO A 29 -22.08 -1.83 -3.60
N GLN A 30 -23.17 -2.28 -3.00
CA GLN A 30 -23.52 -1.93 -1.63
C GLN A 30 -22.51 -2.45 -0.61
N GLU A 31 -22.00 -3.67 -0.82
CA GLU A 31 -20.99 -4.26 0.07
C GLU A 31 -19.64 -3.55 -0.08
N ILE A 32 -19.21 -3.24 -1.31
CA ILE A 32 -18.00 -2.45 -1.53
C ILE A 32 -18.16 -1.05 -0.90
N GLN A 33 -19.30 -0.39 -1.08
CA GLN A 33 -19.59 0.89 -0.45
C GLN A 33 -19.49 0.81 1.09
N ARG A 34 -20.05 -0.24 1.69
CA ARG A 34 -20.01 -0.47 3.13
C ARG A 34 -18.57 -0.65 3.63
N ILE A 35 -17.76 -1.44 2.92
CA ILE A 35 -16.36 -1.70 3.27
C ILE A 35 -15.54 -0.41 3.19
N LEU A 36 -15.67 0.36 2.11
CA LEU A 36 -14.94 1.61 1.92
C LEU A 36 -15.37 2.67 2.94
N SER A 37 -16.67 2.81 3.22
CA SER A 37 -17.18 3.73 4.25
C SER A 37 -16.63 3.38 5.64
N HIS A 38 -16.55 2.09 5.97
CA HIS A 38 -15.96 1.63 7.21
C HIS A 38 -14.43 1.85 7.26
N GLY A 39 -13.75 1.76 6.10
CA GLY A 39 -12.34 2.14 5.98
C GLY A 39 -12.12 3.62 6.25
N LEU A 40 -12.97 4.48 5.69
CA LEU A 40 -12.94 5.92 5.92
C LEU A 40 -13.17 6.26 7.41
N ASP A 41 -14.15 5.62 8.06
CA ASP A 41 -14.40 5.80 9.49
C ASP A 41 -13.15 5.45 10.33
N ARG A 42 -12.47 4.33 10.04
CA ARG A 42 -11.21 3.96 10.72
C ARG A 42 -10.09 4.97 10.48
N ALA A 43 -9.96 5.50 9.28
CA ALA A 43 -8.99 6.56 8.99
C ALA A 43 -9.28 7.84 9.77
N MET A 44 -10.55 8.25 9.88
CA MET A 44 -10.95 9.41 10.67
C MET A 44 -10.71 9.21 12.17
N GLN A 45 -10.99 8.02 12.71
CA GLN A 45 -10.67 7.68 14.10
C GLN A 45 -9.15 7.71 14.35
N ALA A 46 -8.34 7.19 13.41
CA ALA A 46 -6.88 7.25 13.50
C ALA A 46 -6.39 8.70 13.53
N ARG A 47 -6.89 9.55 12.64
CA ARG A 47 -6.57 10.98 12.60
C ARG A 47 -6.87 11.67 13.93
N LEU A 48 -8.05 11.42 14.50
CA LEU A 48 -8.43 11.99 15.79
C LEU A 48 -7.51 11.47 16.92
N ALA A 49 -7.17 10.19 16.90
CA ALA A 49 -6.28 9.60 17.90
C ALA A 49 -4.85 10.19 17.80
N VAL A 50 -4.33 10.41 16.59
CA VAL A 50 -3.05 11.10 16.38
C VAL A 50 -3.09 12.52 16.94
N SER A 51 -4.13 13.28 16.63
CA SER A 51 -4.29 14.65 17.13
C SER A 51 -4.26 14.71 18.67
N LYS A 52 -4.91 13.76 19.33
CA LYS A 52 -4.87 13.63 20.80
C LYS A 52 -3.46 13.33 21.33
N VAL A 53 -2.71 12.47 20.63
CA VAL A 53 -1.32 12.15 21.01
C VAL A 53 -0.43 13.37 20.83
N LEU A 54 -0.55 14.09 19.72
CA LEU A 54 0.19 15.32 19.45
C LEU A 54 -0.07 16.38 20.52
N ALA A 55 -1.34 16.66 20.82
CA ALA A 55 -1.74 17.61 21.86
C ALA A 55 -1.19 17.20 23.24
N LYS A 56 -1.24 15.92 23.59
CA LYS A 56 -0.70 15.39 24.85
C LYS A 56 0.83 15.60 24.96
N ASN A 57 1.53 15.66 23.84
CA ASN A 57 2.99 15.91 23.79
C ASN A 57 3.32 17.38 23.53
N GLY A 58 2.36 18.29 23.69
CA GLY A 58 2.60 19.74 23.58
C GLY A 58 2.68 20.27 22.15
N TYR A 59 2.39 19.44 21.14
CA TYR A 59 2.36 19.90 19.75
C TYR A 59 1.05 20.63 19.46
N THR A 60 1.13 21.93 19.18
CA THR A 60 0.00 22.83 18.93
C THR A 60 0.00 23.44 17.53
N GLY A 61 1.01 23.15 16.73
CA GLY A 61 1.16 23.67 15.37
C GLY A 61 0.42 22.81 14.33
N ASP A 62 0.36 23.30 13.11
CA ASP A 62 -0.14 22.55 11.99
C ASP A 62 0.76 21.35 11.67
N VAL A 63 0.15 20.21 11.39
CA VAL A 63 0.88 19.03 10.93
C VAL A 63 1.24 19.24 9.45
N PRO A 64 2.54 19.32 9.10
CA PRO A 64 2.94 19.50 7.71
C PRO A 64 2.49 18.27 6.91
N MET A 65 1.69 18.51 5.87
CA MET A 65 1.25 17.45 4.97
C MET A 65 2.21 17.34 3.79
N PRO A 66 2.60 16.13 3.40
CA PRO A 66 3.45 15.94 2.24
C PRO A 66 2.73 16.36 0.96
N ASP A 67 3.44 16.97 0.04
CA ASP A 67 2.91 17.20 -1.31
C ASP A 67 3.03 15.91 -2.13
N ILE A 68 1.93 15.19 -2.22
CA ILE A 68 1.79 13.95 -3.01
C ILE A 68 0.89 14.15 -4.23
N SER A 69 0.77 15.38 -4.72
CA SER A 69 -0.10 15.74 -5.86
C SER A 69 0.30 15.07 -7.17
N THR A 70 1.56 14.62 -7.29
CA THR A 70 2.04 13.86 -8.44
C THR A 70 2.78 12.60 -7.98
N LYS A 71 2.86 11.61 -8.89
CA LYS A 71 3.61 10.38 -8.62
C LYS A 71 5.09 10.67 -8.27
N ALA A 72 5.72 11.60 -8.97
CA ALA A 72 7.12 11.98 -8.73
C ALA A 72 7.32 12.53 -7.31
N LYS A 73 6.48 13.46 -6.88
CA LYS A 73 6.53 14.03 -5.52
C LYS A 73 6.27 12.97 -4.44
N ALA A 74 5.31 12.07 -4.68
CA ALA A 74 5.04 10.97 -3.75
C ALA A 74 6.25 10.02 -3.64
N GLN A 75 6.91 9.70 -4.75
CA GLN A 75 8.12 8.88 -4.77
C GLN A 75 9.29 9.56 -4.04
N GLU A 76 9.50 10.84 -4.29
CA GLU A 76 10.50 11.65 -3.60
C GLU A 76 10.25 11.70 -2.09
N TYR A 77 9.00 11.94 -1.68
CA TYR A 77 8.62 12.00 -0.27
C TYR A 77 8.93 10.71 0.51
N ILE A 78 8.73 9.55 -0.10
CA ILE A 78 9.05 8.26 0.52
C ILE A 78 10.50 7.82 0.31
N GLY A 79 11.34 8.66 -0.32
CA GLY A 79 12.76 8.35 -0.57
C GLY A 79 12.98 7.22 -1.57
N LEU A 80 12.05 7.02 -2.52
CA LEU A 80 12.14 5.96 -3.53
C LEU A 80 13.06 6.38 -4.67
N ASP A 81 14.25 5.75 -4.75
CA ASP A 81 15.18 5.91 -5.86
C ASP A 81 14.71 5.06 -7.07
N MET A 82 14.05 5.71 -8.02
CA MET A 82 13.49 5.05 -9.20
C MET A 82 14.54 4.50 -10.16
N ASP A 83 15.74 5.05 -10.17
CA ASP A 83 16.82 4.56 -11.04
C ASP A 83 17.46 3.31 -10.43
N ALA A 84 17.67 3.30 -9.12
CA ALA A 84 18.06 2.10 -8.40
C ALA A 84 17.05 0.96 -8.55
N GLU A 85 15.73 1.25 -8.44
CA GLU A 85 14.66 0.28 -8.61
C GLU A 85 14.59 -0.28 -10.05
N ARG A 86 14.80 0.55 -11.06
CA ARG A 86 14.89 0.11 -12.46
C ARG A 86 16.09 -0.80 -12.69
N ALA A 87 17.26 -0.42 -12.18
CA ALA A 87 18.47 -1.23 -12.27
C ALA A 87 18.31 -2.58 -11.57
N ALA A 88 17.70 -2.58 -10.38
CA ALA A 88 17.39 -3.81 -9.63
C ALA A 88 16.42 -4.72 -10.40
N LYS A 89 15.36 -4.15 -10.99
CA LYS A 89 14.42 -4.88 -11.84
C LYS A 89 15.08 -5.47 -13.08
N GLU A 90 15.93 -4.70 -13.74
CA GLU A 90 16.65 -5.17 -14.93
C GLU A 90 17.57 -6.36 -14.59
N LYS A 91 18.34 -6.24 -13.50
CA LYS A 91 19.17 -7.34 -12.98
C LYS A 91 18.33 -8.57 -12.64
N PHE A 92 17.20 -8.39 -11.97
CA PHE A 92 16.28 -9.47 -11.62
C PHE A 92 15.78 -10.20 -12.87
N LEU A 93 15.30 -9.47 -13.88
CA LEU A 93 14.79 -10.05 -15.12
C LEU A 93 15.87 -10.75 -15.96
N LYS A 94 17.10 -10.22 -15.98
CA LYS A 94 18.21 -10.78 -16.80
C LYS A 94 18.94 -11.94 -16.14
N ILE A 95 18.96 -12.02 -14.83
CA ILE A 95 19.76 -12.99 -14.09
C ILE A 95 18.89 -13.94 -13.29
N THR A 96 18.03 -13.41 -12.42
CA THR A 96 17.28 -14.21 -11.44
C THR A 96 16.17 -15.02 -12.12
N VAL A 97 15.41 -14.39 -13.00
CA VAL A 97 14.29 -15.07 -13.68
C VAL A 97 14.75 -16.22 -14.55
N PRO A 98 15.80 -16.06 -15.43
CA PRO A 98 16.32 -17.19 -16.19
C PRO A 98 16.82 -18.34 -15.32
N ALA A 99 17.56 -18.04 -14.25
CA ALA A 99 18.04 -19.06 -13.32
C ALA A 99 16.88 -19.83 -12.64
N TRP A 100 15.81 -19.14 -12.28
CA TRP A 100 14.61 -19.78 -11.73
C TRP A 100 13.88 -20.64 -12.75
N LEU A 101 13.80 -20.19 -14.01
CA LEU A 101 13.19 -20.96 -15.10
C LEU A 101 13.95 -22.25 -15.38
N GLU A 102 15.28 -22.20 -15.44
CA GLU A 102 16.10 -23.40 -15.61
C GLU A 102 15.92 -24.37 -14.45
N LYS A 103 15.97 -23.89 -13.21
CA LYS A 103 15.69 -24.72 -12.03
C LYS A 103 14.28 -25.32 -12.03
N ALA A 104 13.29 -24.59 -12.54
CA ALA A 104 11.93 -25.09 -12.65
C ALA A 104 11.81 -26.18 -13.72
N LYS A 105 12.54 -26.06 -14.84
CA LYS A 105 12.62 -27.11 -15.87
C LYS A 105 13.28 -28.37 -15.30
N GLU A 106 14.43 -28.24 -14.65
CA GLU A 106 15.13 -29.36 -14.03
C GLU A 106 14.24 -30.12 -13.03
N ASN A 107 13.40 -29.42 -12.30
CA ASN A 107 12.47 -30.00 -11.33
C ASN A 107 11.13 -30.47 -11.95
N GLY A 108 10.96 -30.44 -13.27
CA GLY A 108 9.73 -30.87 -13.95
C GLY A 108 8.51 -30.00 -13.63
N ARG A 109 8.71 -28.75 -13.19
CA ARG A 109 7.62 -27.84 -12.82
C ARG A 109 7.11 -26.97 -13.97
N LEU A 110 7.80 -26.97 -15.10
CA LEU A 110 7.34 -26.32 -16.33
C LEU A 110 6.86 -27.38 -17.30
N ALA A 111 5.65 -27.18 -17.84
CA ALA A 111 5.17 -28.00 -18.94
C ALA A 111 6.17 -27.84 -20.13
N GLN A 112 6.52 -28.95 -20.74
CA GLN A 112 7.20 -28.92 -22.03
C GLN A 112 6.18 -28.42 -23.06
N ILE A 113 6.37 -27.18 -23.53
CA ILE A 113 5.61 -26.61 -24.66
C ILE A 113 6.33 -26.99 -25.94
#